data_796c9d151e0b2fe9c5ac8cf2f5b5701a
#
_entry.id   796c9d151e0b2fe9c5ac8cf2f5b5701a
#
_cell.length_a   1.000
_cell.length_b   1.000
_cell.length_c   1.000
_cell.angle_alpha   90.00
_cell.angle_beta   90.00
_cell.angle_gamma   90.00
#
_symmetry.space_group_name_H-M   'P 1'
#
loop_
_entity.id
_entity.type
_entity.pdbx_description
1 polymer ?
#
loop_
_entity_poly.entity_id
_entity_poly.type
_entity_poly.pdbx_seq_one_letter_code
_entity_poly.pdbx_strand_id
1 'polypeptide(L)'
;MGNIIHVEHETFGTLQFRVVEVLQETIGKRPLVIWTDRPIACRPYDNASEKWPFGCGAWETSSLRKWLNGSFFDNFSEADKACIQRHATGADCQDWFWLLHPAHVGLTVPDGDRKRFAWFQTPERRILKDADGAAVGWWLRGPNAWNANYARRVSTGGELNNRIACYGLSVAAACVIY
;
A
#
# COMPACT_ATOMS: atom_id res chain seq x y z
N MET A 1 6.52 -12.44 12.89
CA MET A 1 6.21 -12.01 11.52
C MET A 1 5.17 -12.88 10.89
N GLY A 2 4.32 -12.30 10.05
CA GLY A 2 3.31 -13.03 9.29
C GLY A 2 2.01 -13.36 10.02
N ASN A 3 1.83 -12.94 11.26
CA ASN A 3 0.55 -13.07 11.97
C ASN A 3 -0.53 -12.27 11.21
N ILE A 4 -1.74 -12.81 11.17
CA ILE A 4 -2.91 -12.17 10.59
C ILE A 4 -3.69 -11.47 11.70
N ILE A 5 -4.12 -10.26 11.41
CA ILE A 5 -5.02 -9.45 12.23
C ILE A 5 -6.29 -9.23 11.41
N HIS A 6 -7.44 -9.42 12.01
CA HIS A 6 -8.74 -9.17 11.40
C HIS A 6 -9.30 -7.86 11.95
N VAL A 7 -9.75 -6.98 11.06
CA VAL A 7 -10.33 -5.68 11.43
C VAL A 7 -11.61 -5.49 10.62
N GLU A 8 -12.68 -5.07 11.29
CA GLU A 8 -13.95 -4.78 10.63
C GLU A 8 -13.91 -3.42 9.94
N HIS A 9 -14.47 -3.36 8.75
CA HIS A 9 -14.59 -2.15 7.95
C HIS A 9 -16.02 -2.04 7.42
N GLU A 10 -16.67 -0.90 7.61
CA GLU A 10 -18.10 -0.73 7.28
C GLU A 10 -18.44 -1.08 5.83
N THR A 11 -17.58 -0.71 4.87
CA THR A 11 -17.81 -0.94 3.45
C THR A 11 -17.32 -2.29 2.95
N PHE A 12 -16.22 -2.82 3.52
CA PHE A 12 -15.51 -3.99 2.97
C PHE A 12 -15.62 -5.23 3.86
N GLY A 13 -16.34 -5.16 4.99
CA GLY A 13 -16.44 -6.26 5.95
C GLY A 13 -15.09 -6.55 6.61
N THR A 14 -14.85 -7.78 7.01
CA THR A 14 -13.63 -8.19 7.70
C THR A 14 -12.42 -8.12 6.78
N LEU A 15 -11.54 -7.17 7.00
CA LEU A 15 -10.24 -7.06 6.33
C LEU A 15 -9.19 -7.89 7.07
N GLN A 16 -8.31 -8.55 6.29
CA GLN A 16 -7.19 -9.32 6.81
C GLN A 16 -5.89 -8.54 6.61
N PHE A 17 -5.20 -8.27 7.70
CA PHE A 17 -3.90 -7.62 7.68
C PHE A 17 -2.81 -8.58 8.17
N ARG A 18 -1.69 -8.57 7.49
CA ARG A 18 -0.50 -9.33 7.85
C ARG A 18 0.55 -8.43 8.49
N VAL A 19 1.13 -8.84 9.61
CA VAL A 19 2.29 -8.16 10.21
C VAL A 19 3.50 -8.38 9.30
N VAL A 20 3.98 -7.29 8.68
CA VAL A 20 5.09 -7.34 7.71
C VAL A 20 6.41 -6.78 8.24
N GLU A 21 6.36 -5.92 9.28
CA GLU A 21 7.54 -5.39 9.96
C GLU A 21 7.22 -5.05 11.42
N VAL A 22 8.24 -5.09 12.28
CA VAL A 22 8.21 -4.55 13.64
C VAL A 22 9.18 -3.38 13.67
N LEU A 23 8.66 -2.20 13.97
CA LEU A 23 9.48 -0.99 14.05
C LEU A 23 10.22 -0.93 15.40
N GLN A 24 11.16 -0.01 15.49
CA GLN A 24 11.86 0.24 16.75
C GLN A 24 10.90 0.70 17.82
N GLU A 25 11.14 0.24 19.04
CA GLU A 25 10.35 0.62 20.19
C GLU A 25 10.44 2.14 20.45
N THR A 26 9.30 2.75 20.65
CA THR A 26 9.17 4.16 21.01
C THR A 26 8.24 4.29 22.20
N ILE A 27 8.75 4.85 23.31
CA ILE A 27 7.98 5.12 24.54
C ILE A 27 7.29 3.82 25.06
N GLY A 28 8.04 2.71 25.14
CA GLY A 28 7.52 1.44 25.68
C GLY A 28 6.53 0.70 24.78
N LYS A 29 6.34 1.16 23.54
CA LYS A 29 5.48 0.52 22.54
C LYS A 29 6.30 0.08 21.34
N ARG A 30 5.97 -1.09 20.78
CA ARG A 30 6.56 -1.60 19.54
C ARG A 30 5.54 -1.48 18.41
N PRO A 31 5.67 -0.45 17.56
CA PRO A 31 4.74 -0.29 16.45
C PRO A 31 4.92 -1.42 15.43
N LEU A 32 3.80 -1.89 14.90
CA LEU A 32 3.76 -2.91 13.85
C LEU A 32 3.35 -2.27 12.53
N VAL A 33 4.08 -2.58 11.46
CA VAL A 33 3.56 -2.34 10.11
C VAL A 33 2.72 -3.55 9.72
N ILE A 34 1.45 -3.30 9.47
CA ILE A 34 0.52 -4.28 8.93
C ILE A 34 0.14 -3.92 7.50
N TRP A 35 -0.11 -4.93 6.69
CA TRP A 35 -0.42 -4.79 5.25
C TRP A 35 -1.57 -5.74 4.90
N THR A 36 -2.50 -5.30 4.06
CA THR A 36 -3.64 -6.14 3.67
C THR A 36 -3.17 -7.36 2.91
N ASP A 37 -3.56 -8.53 3.41
CA ASP A 37 -3.15 -9.84 2.89
C ASP A 37 -3.89 -10.23 1.60
N ARG A 38 -4.92 -9.45 1.25
CA ARG A 38 -5.74 -9.57 0.03
C ARG A 38 -6.04 -8.19 -0.55
N PRO A 39 -6.43 -8.10 -1.83
CA PRO A 39 -6.89 -6.84 -2.40
C PRO A 39 -8.08 -6.28 -1.63
N ILE A 40 -8.04 -4.99 -1.30
CA ILE A 40 -9.16 -4.26 -0.71
C ILE A 40 -10.19 -3.93 -1.81
N ALA A 41 -9.69 -3.46 -2.95
CA ALA A 41 -10.48 -3.00 -4.08
C ALA A 41 -9.66 -3.02 -5.37
N CYS A 42 -10.29 -2.84 -6.50
CA CYS A 42 -9.63 -2.51 -7.78
C CYS A 42 -9.88 -1.03 -8.08
N ARG A 43 -8.81 -0.21 -8.07
CA ARG A 43 -8.90 1.24 -8.30
C ARG A 43 -7.76 1.75 -9.17
N PRO A 44 -7.94 2.87 -9.90
CA PRO A 44 -6.82 3.61 -10.48
C PRO A 44 -5.90 4.14 -9.38
N TYR A 45 -4.64 4.27 -9.71
CA TYR A 45 -3.66 4.95 -8.84
C TYR A 45 -3.99 6.44 -8.76
N ASP A 46 -4.27 7.04 -9.93
CA ASP A 46 -4.74 8.41 -10.02
C ASP A 46 -5.77 8.52 -11.15
N ASN A 47 -6.80 9.34 -10.94
CA ASN A 47 -7.84 9.56 -11.93
C ASN A 47 -7.30 10.40 -13.10
N ALA A 48 -7.82 10.13 -14.29
CA ALA A 48 -7.58 11.01 -15.44
C ALA A 48 -8.12 12.42 -15.16
N SER A 49 -7.42 13.43 -15.65
CA SER A 49 -7.77 14.83 -15.55
C SER A 49 -7.32 15.57 -16.80
N GLU A 50 -7.74 16.83 -17.00
CA GLU A 50 -7.27 17.66 -18.13
C GLU A 50 -5.74 17.80 -18.14
N LYS A 51 -5.13 18.01 -16.96
CA LYS A 51 -3.67 18.11 -16.82
C LYS A 51 -2.97 16.76 -17.01
N TRP A 52 -3.60 15.67 -16.58
CA TRP A 52 -3.06 14.33 -16.62
C TRP A 52 -4.09 13.35 -17.23
N PRO A 53 -4.24 13.30 -18.56
CA PRO A 53 -5.24 12.44 -19.23
C PRO A 53 -5.09 10.94 -18.92
N PHE A 54 -3.90 10.52 -18.51
CA PHE A 54 -3.59 9.13 -18.12
C PHE A 54 -3.36 8.98 -16.62
N GLY A 55 -3.70 9.99 -15.81
CA GLY A 55 -3.36 10.05 -14.40
C GLY A 55 -1.88 10.37 -14.17
N CYS A 56 -1.50 10.57 -12.91
CA CYS A 56 -0.12 10.86 -12.50
C CYS A 56 0.36 9.81 -11.50
N GLY A 57 1.60 9.34 -11.67
CA GLY A 57 2.23 8.36 -10.77
C GLY A 57 2.75 8.95 -9.45
N ALA A 58 2.59 10.23 -9.20
CA ALA A 58 2.99 10.89 -7.95
C ALA A 58 2.04 10.49 -6.81
N TRP A 59 2.60 9.95 -5.73
CA TRP A 59 1.81 9.51 -4.56
C TRP A 59 1.14 10.68 -3.88
N GLU A 60 1.85 11.78 -3.71
CA GLU A 60 1.47 12.96 -2.93
C GLU A 60 0.12 13.55 -3.36
N THR A 61 -0.16 13.51 -4.64
CA THR A 61 -1.37 14.11 -5.24
C THR A 61 -2.40 13.09 -5.68
N SER A 62 -2.09 11.78 -5.65
CA SER A 62 -2.91 10.73 -6.24
C SER A 62 -4.31 10.64 -5.61
N SER A 63 -5.27 10.33 -6.43
CA SER A 63 -6.66 10.08 -5.98
C SER A 63 -6.75 8.84 -5.08
N LEU A 64 -5.87 7.85 -5.29
CA LEU A 64 -5.81 6.65 -4.44
C LEU A 64 -5.34 7.00 -3.02
N ARG A 65 -4.31 7.85 -2.86
CA ARG A 65 -3.88 8.33 -1.54
C ARG A 65 -5.01 9.06 -0.82
N LYS A 66 -5.71 9.95 -1.53
CA LYS A 66 -6.85 10.70 -0.96
C LYS A 66 -7.96 9.76 -0.49
N TRP A 67 -8.26 8.72 -1.27
CA TRP A 67 -9.25 7.73 -0.90
C TRP A 67 -8.81 6.92 0.33
N LEU A 68 -7.57 6.43 0.37
CA LEU A 68 -7.03 5.64 1.48
C LEU A 68 -7.02 6.42 2.81
N ASN A 69 -6.75 7.74 2.74
CA ASN A 69 -6.64 8.61 3.92
C ASN A 69 -7.90 9.47 4.17
N GLY A 70 -8.97 9.23 3.42
CA GLY A 70 -10.30 9.78 3.60
C GLY A 70 -11.30 8.67 3.78
N SER A 71 -12.21 8.48 2.82
CA SER A 71 -13.35 7.57 2.98
C SER A 71 -13.00 6.12 3.29
N PHE A 72 -11.81 5.62 2.94
CA PHE A 72 -11.38 4.30 3.40
C PHE A 72 -11.04 4.32 4.90
N PHE A 73 -10.21 5.26 5.36
CA PHE A 73 -9.87 5.39 6.79
C PHE A 73 -11.10 5.75 7.64
N ASP A 74 -11.99 6.60 7.13
CA ASP A 74 -13.15 7.10 7.88
C ASP A 74 -14.15 5.98 8.25
N ASN A 75 -14.19 4.89 7.48
CA ASN A 75 -15.07 3.75 7.66
C ASN A 75 -14.53 2.66 8.60
N PHE A 76 -13.48 2.93 9.36
CA PHE A 76 -13.08 2.13 10.51
C PHE A 76 -13.75 2.62 11.80
N SER A 77 -13.92 1.75 12.77
CA SER A 77 -14.42 2.15 14.10
C SER A 77 -13.48 3.17 14.78
N GLU A 78 -13.99 3.99 15.68
CA GLU A 78 -13.15 4.93 16.44
C GLU A 78 -12.08 4.20 17.28
N ALA A 79 -12.37 2.99 17.75
CA ALA A 79 -11.41 2.18 18.48
C ALA A 79 -10.25 1.73 17.58
N ASP A 80 -10.53 1.30 16.35
CA ASP A 80 -9.50 0.90 15.38
C ASP A 80 -8.68 2.12 14.92
N LYS A 81 -9.35 3.24 14.62
CA LYS A 81 -8.68 4.51 14.27
C LYS A 81 -7.69 4.96 15.34
N ALA A 82 -8.05 4.81 16.62
CA ALA A 82 -7.18 5.17 17.73
C ALA A 82 -5.90 4.33 17.82
N CYS A 83 -5.90 3.12 17.25
CA CYS A 83 -4.73 2.24 17.17
C CYS A 83 -3.84 2.55 15.97
N ILE A 84 -4.38 3.20 14.92
CA ILE A 84 -3.65 3.48 13.68
C ILE A 84 -2.84 4.78 13.84
N GLN A 85 -1.57 4.75 13.43
CA GLN A 85 -0.67 5.89 13.54
C GLN A 85 -0.37 6.50 12.17
N ARG A 86 -0.18 7.81 12.12
CA ARG A 86 0.35 8.47 10.93
C ARG A 86 1.79 8.08 10.67
N HIS A 87 2.12 7.86 9.42
CA HIS A 87 3.46 7.48 8.99
C HIS A 87 3.94 8.40 7.86
N ALA A 88 5.20 8.83 7.95
CA ALA A 88 5.83 9.63 6.89
C ALA A 88 6.02 8.79 5.63
N THR A 89 5.38 9.17 4.55
CA THR A 89 5.42 8.46 3.26
C THR A 89 6.13 9.22 2.16
N GLY A 90 6.40 10.50 2.37
CA GLY A 90 7.15 11.43 1.53
C GLY A 90 7.65 12.59 2.38
N ALA A 91 8.31 13.57 1.77
CA ALA A 91 8.87 14.72 2.50
C ALA A 91 7.79 15.47 3.31
N ASP A 92 6.61 15.65 2.70
CA ASP A 92 5.50 16.42 3.29
C ASP A 92 4.22 15.58 3.45
N CYS A 93 4.33 14.24 3.37
CA CYS A 93 3.19 13.34 3.46
C CYS A 93 3.18 12.56 4.76
N GLN A 94 2.07 12.71 5.50
CA GLN A 94 1.76 11.92 6.70
C GLN A 94 0.44 11.19 6.43
N ASP A 95 0.51 9.85 6.30
CA ASP A 95 -0.61 9.01 5.90
C ASP A 95 -1.01 8.02 7.00
N TRP A 96 -2.31 7.77 7.15
CA TRP A 96 -2.85 6.67 7.96
C TRP A 96 -2.66 5.35 7.24
N PHE A 97 -3.03 5.31 5.94
CA PHE A 97 -2.84 4.18 5.05
C PHE A 97 -2.02 4.59 3.83
N TRP A 98 -1.11 3.71 3.41
CA TRP A 98 -0.26 3.95 2.24
C TRP A 98 0.02 2.67 1.46
N LEU A 99 0.48 2.82 0.23
CA LEU A 99 1.03 1.72 -0.56
C LEU A 99 2.50 1.47 -0.19
N LEU A 100 2.91 0.22 -0.19
CA LEU A 100 4.30 -0.12 0.04
C LEU A 100 5.21 0.42 -1.08
N HIS A 101 6.40 0.88 -0.71
CA HIS A 101 7.44 1.22 -1.67
C HIS A 101 8.09 -0.05 -2.22
N PRO A 102 8.58 -0.09 -3.48
CA PRO A 102 9.26 -1.26 -4.05
C PRO A 102 10.34 -1.85 -3.14
N ALA A 103 11.17 -1.02 -2.52
CA ALA A 103 12.22 -1.49 -1.60
C ALA A 103 11.67 -2.22 -0.37
N HIS A 104 10.50 -1.83 0.16
CA HIS A 104 9.86 -2.52 1.30
C HIS A 104 9.56 -3.98 0.98
N VAL A 105 9.25 -4.27 -0.27
CA VAL A 105 8.95 -5.63 -0.75
C VAL A 105 10.16 -6.31 -1.40
N GLY A 106 11.36 -5.74 -1.27
CA GLY A 106 12.62 -6.30 -1.77
C GLY A 106 12.80 -6.19 -3.28
N LEU A 107 12.20 -5.18 -3.90
CA LEU A 107 12.40 -4.84 -5.31
C LEU A 107 13.36 -3.65 -5.43
N THR A 108 14.34 -3.78 -6.31
CA THR A 108 15.38 -2.74 -6.50
C THR A 108 14.84 -1.60 -7.35
N VAL A 109 15.03 -0.38 -6.87
CA VAL A 109 14.71 0.87 -7.57
C VAL A 109 15.79 1.90 -7.30
N PRO A 110 16.06 2.83 -8.25
CA PRO A 110 17.11 3.83 -8.11
C PRO A 110 16.86 4.84 -6.98
N ASP A 111 15.63 5.00 -6.55
CA ASP A 111 15.14 6.12 -5.74
C ASP A 111 15.02 5.79 -4.24
N GLY A 112 16.01 5.15 -3.64
CA GLY A 112 16.12 5.24 -2.20
C GLY A 112 16.61 4.03 -1.42
N ASP A 113 17.32 4.32 -0.38
CA ASP A 113 17.75 3.41 0.70
C ASP A 113 16.58 3.12 1.67
N ARG A 114 15.54 2.45 1.18
CA ARG A 114 14.48 1.99 2.06
C ARG A 114 14.70 0.53 2.44
N LYS A 115 14.56 0.24 3.72
CA LYS A 115 14.73 -1.11 4.25
C LYS A 115 13.63 -2.03 3.72
N ARG A 116 14.02 -3.21 3.22
CA ARG A 116 13.08 -4.31 2.95
C ARG A 116 12.45 -4.76 4.27
N PHE A 117 11.13 -4.88 4.28
CA PHE A 117 10.41 -5.37 5.46
C PHE A 117 10.65 -6.87 5.68
N ALA A 118 10.66 -7.25 6.95
CA ALA A 118 11.04 -8.57 7.38
C ALA A 118 10.16 -9.70 6.83
N TRP A 119 8.89 -9.42 6.48
CA TRP A 119 8.02 -10.38 5.82
C TRP A 119 8.49 -10.72 4.40
N PHE A 120 8.92 -9.75 3.59
CA PHE A 120 9.17 -9.93 2.16
C PHE A 120 10.57 -10.51 1.84
N GLN A 121 10.96 -11.61 2.50
CA GLN A 121 12.28 -12.23 2.31
C GLN A 121 12.41 -13.01 1.00
N THR A 122 11.31 -13.48 0.43
CA THR A 122 11.29 -14.24 -0.82
C THR A 122 10.34 -13.61 -1.84
N PRO A 123 10.57 -13.85 -3.16
CA PRO A 123 9.69 -13.33 -4.22
C PRO A 123 8.23 -13.75 -4.08
N GLU A 124 7.97 -14.97 -3.63
CA GLU A 124 6.62 -15.54 -3.50
C GLU A 124 5.77 -14.74 -2.52
N ARG A 125 6.38 -14.14 -1.50
CA ARG A 125 5.68 -13.30 -0.50
C ARG A 125 5.17 -11.96 -1.05
N ARG A 126 5.54 -11.61 -2.27
CA ARG A 126 5.00 -10.45 -3.00
C ARG A 126 3.78 -10.80 -3.86
N ILE A 127 3.51 -12.09 -4.07
CA ILE A 127 2.37 -12.53 -4.87
C ILE A 127 1.11 -12.37 -4.03
N LEU A 128 0.31 -11.36 -4.39
CA LEU A 128 -0.99 -11.13 -3.79
C LEU A 128 -2.02 -12.01 -4.49
N LYS A 129 -2.94 -12.60 -3.71
CA LYS A 129 -4.01 -13.44 -4.23
C LYS A 129 -5.37 -12.82 -3.92
N ASP A 130 -6.29 -12.91 -4.87
CA ASP A 130 -7.69 -12.54 -4.66
C ASP A 130 -8.46 -13.59 -3.83
N ALA A 131 -9.79 -13.39 -3.74
CA ALA A 131 -10.66 -14.28 -2.98
C ALA A 131 -10.69 -15.70 -3.53
N ASP A 132 -10.52 -15.87 -4.85
CA ASP A 132 -10.51 -17.16 -5.55
C ASP A 132 -9.14 -17.83 -5.55
N GLY A 133 -8.14 -17.17 -4.95
CA GLY A 133 -6.76 -17.66 -4.88
C GLY A 133 -5.92 -17.37 -6.12
N ALA A 134 -6.45 -16.64 -7.10
CA ALA A 134 -5.72 -16.24 -8.28
C ALA A 134 -4.72 -15.13 -7.97
N ALA A 135 -3.52 -15.21 -8.56
CA ALA A 135 -2.50 -14.18 -8.41
C ALA A 135 -2.92 -12.89 -9.13
N VAL A 136 -2.86 -11.77 -8.44
CA VAL A 136 -3.22 -10.46 -8.97
C VAL A 136 -2.05 -9.47 -8.85
N GLY A 137 -1.95 -8.56 -9.83
CA GLY A 137 -1.01 -7.44 -9.72
C GLY A 137 -1.57 -6.36 -8.82
N TRP A 138 -0.71 -5.63 -8.10
CA TRP A 138 -1.13 -4.62 -7.15
C TRP A 138 -0.20 -3.40 -7.13
N TRP A 139 -0.77 -2.25 -6.78
CA TRP A 139 -0.06 -0.98 -6.78
C TRP A 139 1.03 -0.90 -5.70
N LEU A 140 2.18 -0.34 -6.10
CA LEU A 140 3.23 0.14 -5.20
C LEU A 140 3.25 1.66 -5.19
N ARG A 141 3.75 2.26 -4.12
CA ARG A 141 3.96 3.70 -4.03
C ARG A 141 5.19 4.11 -4.85
N GLY A 142 5.01 5.12 -5.66
CA GLY A 142 6.07 5.77 -6.40
C GLY A 142 5.84 5.79 -7.91
N PRO A 143 6.24 6.88 -8.54
CA PRO A 143 6.14 7.04 -9.98
C PRO A 143 7.13 6.13 -10.71
N ASN A 144 6.85 5.88 -11.96
CA ASN A 144 7.88 5.40 -12.88
C ASN A 144 8.93 6.51 -13.09
N ALA A 145 10.21 6.17 -13.04
CA ALA A 145 11.30 7.14 -13.17
C ALA A 145 11.34 7.83 -14.55
N TRP A 146 10.76 7.21 -15.57
CA TRP A 146 10.85 7.66 -16.97
C TRP A 146 9.55 8.22 -17.54
N ASN A 147 8.42 7.98 -16.87
CA ASN A 147 7.13 8.42 -17.37
C ASN A 147 6.17 8.73 -16.21
N ALA A 148 5.83 10.01 -16.05
CA ALA A 148 4.98 10.50 -14.97
C ALA A 148 3.53 9.95 -15.00
N ASN A 149 3.07 9.42 -16.15
CA ASN A 149 1.73 8.82 -16.28
C ASN A 149 1.67 7.38 -15.76
N TYR A 150 2.80 6.81 -15.34
CA TYR A 150 2.88 5.44 -14.85
C TYR A 150 3.17 5.39 -13.36
N ALA A 151 2.47 4.52 -12.65
CA ALA A 151 2.79 4.12 -11.29
C ALA A 151 3.39 2.71 -11.27
N ARG A 152 4.21 2.44 -10.25
CA ARG A 152 4.84 1.13 -10.04
C ARG A 152 3.84 0.14 -9.49
N ARG A 153 4.02 -1.13 -9.86
CA ARG A 153 3.21 -2.25 -9.40
C ARG A 153 4.05 -3.51 -9.21
N VAL A 154 3.54 -4.45 -8.43
CA VAL A 154 3.95 -5.85 -8.47
C VAL A 154 3.11 -6.55 -9.53
N SER A 155 3.75 -7.38 -10.38
CA SER A 155 3.06 -8.24 -11.33
C SER A 155 2.44 -9.46 -10.64
N THR A 156 1.65 -10.25 -11.36
CA THR A 156 1.13 -11.54 -10.88
C THR A 156 2.23 -12.54 -10.54
N GLY A 157 3.42 -12.41 -11.13
CA GLY A 157 4.60 -13.22 -10.83
C GLY A 157 5.48 -12.68 -9.69
N GLY A 158 5.12 -11.56 -9.06
CA GLY A 158 5.90 -10.95 -7.97
C GLY A 158 7.02 -10.03 -8.43
N GLU A 159 7.05 -9.62 -9.70
CA GLU A 159 8.10 -8.78 -10.30
C GLU A 159 7.71 -7.30 -10.27
N LEU A 160 8.72 -6.41 -10.29
CA LEU A 160 8.50 -4.98 -10.50
C LEU A 160 8.03 -4.71 -11.92
N ASN A 161 6.93 -4.01 -12.05
CA ASN A 161 6.37 -3.57 -13.31
C ASN A 161 5.74 -2.17 -13.14
N ASN A 162 5.19 -1.63 -14.22
CA ASN A 162 4.51 -0.34 -14.24
C ASN A 162 3.15 -0.49 -14.92
N ARG A 163 2.24 0.44 -14.63
CA ARG A 163 0.95 0.54 -15.30
C ARG A 163 0.53 2.00 -15.40
N ILE A 164 -0.20 2.34 -16.44
CA ILE A 164 -0.83 3.66 -16.59
C ILE A 164 -1.69 3.95 -15.36
N ALA A 165 -1.47 5.11 -14.76
CA ALA A 165 -2.01 5.44 -13.44
C ALA A 165 -3.55 5.50 -13.40
N CYS A 166 -4.21 5.86 -14.49
CA CYS A 166 -5.68 5.90 -14.55
C CYS A 166 -6.36 4.54 -14.77
N TYR A 167 -5.61 3.46 -14.98
CA TYR A 167 -6.21 2.13 -15.11
C TYR A 167 -6.37 1.47 -13.74
N GLY A 168 -7.46 0.73 -13.58
CA GLY A 168 -7.70 -0.02 -12.34
C GLY A 168 -6.66 -1.13 -12.11
N LEU A 169 -6.24 -1.29 -10.87
CA LEU A 169 -5.42 -2.39 -10.39
C LEU A 169 -5.75 -2.67 -8.92
N SER A 170 -5.39 -3.85 -8.43
CA SER A 170 -5.62 -4.22 -7.04
C SER A 170 -4.89 -3.28 -6.08
N VAL A 171 -5.59 -2.90 -5.03
CA VAL A 171 -5.05 -2.08 -3.93
C VAL A 171 -4.77 -2.97 -2.74
N ALA A 172 -3.53 -2.95 -2.26
CA ALA A 172 -3.12 -3.54 -0.99
C ALA A 172 -2.40 -2.45 -0.18
N ALA A 173 -2.99 -2.08 0.94
CA ALA A 173 -2.52 -0.95 1.74
C ALA A 173 -1.85 -1.40 3.04
N ALA A 174 -0.95 -0.58 3.53
CA ALA A 174 -0.30 -0.75 4.82
C ALA A 174 -0.67 0.39 5.77
N CYS A 175 -0.59 0.13 7.08
CA CYS A 175 -0.63 1.14 8.12
C CYS A 175 0.29 0.75 9.28
N VAL A 176 0.55 1.67 10.21
CA VAL A 176 1.21 1.39 11.49
C VAL A 176 0.17 1.30 12.59
N ILE A 177 0.30 0.30 13.44
CA ILE A 177 -0.52 0.15 14.65
C ILE A 177 0.35 -0.04 15.89
N TYR A 178 -0.23 0.29 17.06
CA TYR A 178 0.33 0.00 18.40
C TYR A 178 -0.44 -1.12 19.10
#